data_5e64d317edf9c27cbb88993adfe65f0e
#
_entry.id   5e64d317edf9c27cbb88993adfe65f0e
#
_cell.length_a   1.000
_cell.length_b   1.000
_cell.length_c   1.000
_cell.angle_alpha   90.00
_cell.angle_beta   90.00
_cell.angle_gamma   90.00
#
_symmetry.space_group_name_H-M   'P 1'
#
loop_
_entity.id
_entity.type
_entity.pdbx_description
1 polymer ?
#
loop_
_entity_poly.entity_id
_entity_poly.type
_entity_poly.pdbx_seq_one_letter_code
_entity_poly.pdbx_strand_id
1 'polypeptide(L)'
;TYMATDSKIKILFLCTGNSCRSQMAEGWARELKSDVLQPYSAGIETHGLNPFAVRAMKEAGVDISAHRSTNVSDFSDIEFDYVVTVCGHADEHCPIFSGNAVVIHKGFDDPPKLAADAKTDEEKMVHYRRVRDEIRAYVETLPESLPDH
;
A
#
# COMPACT_ATOMS: atom_id res chain seq x y z
N THR A 1 27.43 -0.57 -16.63
CA THR A 1 26.69 -0.47 -16.50
C THR A 1 25.36 -0.25 -16.52
N TYR A 2 25.21 -0.12 -16.54
CA TYR A 2 24.22 0.28 -16.60
C TYR A 2 22.99 -0.30 -16.58
N MET A 3 22.88 -1.18 -16.81
CA MET A 3 21.67 -1.88 -17.02
C MET A 3 20.85 -2.11 -15.78
N ALA A 4 21.51 -2.37 -14.70
CA ALA A 4 20.85 -2.54 -13.40
C ALA A 4 20.02 -1.31 -13.01
N THR A 5 20.39 -0.14 -13.53
CA THR A 5 19.66 1.07 -13.20
C THR A 5 18.25 1.12 -13.79
N ASP A 6 17.98 0.27 -14.79
CA ASP A 6 16.65 0.20 -15.38
C ASP A 6 15.72 -0.76 -14.65
N SER A 7 16.29 -1.56 -13.76
CA SER A 7 15.51 -2.53 -12.99
C SER A 7 15.03 -1.91 -11.70
N LYS A 8 13.72 -1.73 -11.60
CA LYS A 8 13.11 -1.23 -10.38
C LYS A 8 12.72 -2.40 -9.50
N ILE A 9 12.69 -2.16 -8.20
CA ILE A 9 12.23 -3.13 -7.22
C ILE A 9 10.71 -3.24 -7.31
N LYS A 10 10.21 -4.43 -7.60
CA LYS A 10 8.78 -4.68 -7.63
C LYS A 10 8.29 -4.97 -6.23
N ILE A 11 7.49 -4.07 -5.70
CA ILE A 11 6.97 -4.15 -4.33
C ILE A 11 5.44 -4.14 -4.36
N LEU A 12 4.85 -5.09 -3.64
CA LEU A 12 3.40 -5.19 -3.50
C LEU A 12 2.99 -4.82 -2.08
N PHE A 13 2.07 -3.87 -1.97
CA PHE A 13 1.44 -3.55 -0.69
C PHE A 13 0.10 -4.30 -0.64
N LEU A 14 -0.06 -5.16 0.36
CA LEU A 14 -1.19 -6.07 0.47
C LEU A 14 -2.01 -5.77 1.72
N CYS A 15 -3.31 -5.60 1.55
CA CYS A 15 -4.23 -5.48 2.68
C CYS A 15 -5.49 -6.29 2.40
N THR A 16 -6.53 -6.16 3.23
CA THR A 16 -7.73 -6.99 3.08
C THR A 16 -8.51 -6.67 1.81
N GLY A 17 -8.94 -5.43 1.65
CA GLY A 17 -9.87 -5.05 0.59
C GLY A 17 -9.28 -4.20 -0.51
N ASN A 18 -8.00 -3.86 -0.44
CA ASN A 18 -7.32 -2.94 -1.36
C ASN A 18 -8.13 -1.65 -1.55
N SER A 19 -8.61 -1.09 -0.44
CA SER A 19 -9.45 0.10 -0.50
C SER A 19 -8.81 1.32 0.15
N CYS A 20 -7.98 1.15 1.18
CA CYS A 20 -7.45 2.26 1.96
C CYS A 20 -5.94 2.18 2.14
N ARG A 21 -5.46 1.38 3.11
CA ARG A 21 -4.04 1.39 3.51
C ARG A 21 -3.08 1.03 2.38
N SER A 22 -3.33 -0.04 1.66
CA SER A 22 -2.46 -0.46 0.56
C SER A 22 -2.51 0.53 -0.60
N GLN A 23 -3.66 1.17 -0.84
CA GLN A 23 -3.79 2.18 -1.88
C GLN A 23 -2.99 3.44 -1.52
N MET A 24 -3.03 3.85 -0.26
CA MET A 24 -2.21 4.99 0.18
C MET A 24 -0.72 4.68 0.07
N ALA A 25 -0.32 3.45 0.43
CA ALA A 25 1.08 3.04 0.31
C ALA A 25 1.55 3.06 -1.15
N GLU A 26 0.74 2.51 -2.05
CA GLU A 26 1.07 2.57 -3.48
C GLU A 26 1.17 4.01 -3.97
N GLY A 27 0.23 4.86 -3.57
CA GLY A 27 0.24 6.27 -3.96
C GLY A 27 1.50 6.99 -3.50
N TRP A 28 1.90 6.81 -2.26
CA TRP A 28 3.13 7.41 -1.75
C TRP A 28 4.37 6.87 -2.46
N ALA A 29 4.41 5.56 -2.71
CA ALA A 29 5.56 4.95 -3.37
C ALA A 29 5.72 5.48 -4.81
N ARG A 30 4.62 5.65 -5.53
CA ARG A 30 4.66 6.23 -6.87
C ARG A 30 5.11 7.68 -6.85
N GLU A 31 4.64 8.45 -5.87
CA GLU A 31 4.98 9.86 -5.79
C GLU A 31 6.41 10.10 -5.34
N LEU A 32 6.88 9.32 -4.36
CA LEU A 32 8.15 9.59 -3.70
C LEU A 32 9.31 8.73 -4.20
N LYS A 33 9.03 7.54 -4.73
CA LYS A 33 10.06 6.52 -4.98
C LYS A 33 9.95 5.87 -6.36
N SER A 34 9.30 6.52 -7.32
CA SER A 34 9.10 5.93 -8.65
C SER A 34 10.40 5.70 -9.41
N ASP A 35 11.49 6.35 -9.00
CA ASP A 35 12.81 6.15 -9.61
C ASP A 35 13.44 4.80 -9.22
N VAL A 36 13.09 4.24 -8.07
CA VAL A 36 13.69 3.00 -7.56
C VAL A 36 12.67 1.89 -7.34
N LEU A 37 11.39 2.21 -7.16
CA LEU A 37 10.34 1.22 -6.90
C LEU A 37 9.34 1.16 -8.05
N GLN A 38 8.86 -0.06 -8.32
CA GLN A 38 7.69 -0.28 -9.15
C GLN A 38 6.61 -0.82 -8.21
N PRO A 39 5.76 0.07 -7.68
CA PRO A 39 4.80 -0.32 -6.65
C PRO A 39 3.51 -0.87 -7.22
N TYR A 40 2.93 -1.80 -6.49
CA TYR A 40 1.63 -2.40 -6.74
C TYR A 40 0.87 -2.44 -5.44
N SER A 41 -0.44 -2.49 -5.51
CA SER A 41 -1.28 -2.77 -4.35
C SER A 41 -2.36 -3.77 -4.71
N ALA A 42 -2.77 -4.58 -3.74
CA ALA A 42 -3.80 -5.57 -3.93
C ALA A 42 -4.46 -5.91 -2.60
N GLY A 43 -5.58 -6.61 -2.67
CA GLY A 43 -6.26 -7.13 -1.50
C GLY A 43 -6.48 -8.62 -1.60
N ILE A 44 -6.70 -9.25 -0.46
CA ILE A 44 -7.14 -10.64 -0.40
C ILE A 44 -8.51 -10.74 -1.09
N GLU A 45 -9.30 -9.69 -0.97
CA GLU A 45 -10.57 -9.49 -1.68
C GLU A 45 -10.60 -8.03 -2.16
N THR A 46 -11.67 -7.63 -2.85
CA THR A 46 -11.77 -6.25 -3.35
C THR A 46 -12.99 -5.56 -2.75
N HIS A 47 -12.80 -4.38 -2.17
CA HIS A 47 -13.87 -3.61 -1.54
C HIS A 47 -14.11 -2.26 -2.23
N GLY A 48 -13.41 -1.98 -3.33
CA GLY A 48 -13.48 -0.68 -3.98
C GLY A 48 -12.59 0.34 -3.30
N LEU A 49 -12.35 1.45 -3.97
CA LEU A 49 -11.47 2.50 -3.46
C LEU A 49 -12.21 3.36 -2.44
N ASN A 50 -11.61 3.52 -1.25
CA ASN A 50 -12.23 4.28 -0.16
C ASN A 50 -12.17 5.78 -0.45
N PRO A 51 -13.33 6.48 -0.50
CA PRO A 51 -13.35 7.89 -0.84
C PRO A 51 -12.64 8.80 0.16
N PHE A 52 -12.60 8.43 1.44
CA PHE A 52 -11.87 9.21 2.44
C PHE A 52 -10.35 9.05 2.26
N ALA A 53 -9.91 7.86 1.85
CA ALA A 53 -8.50 7.66 1.51
C ALA A 53 -8.11 8.51 0.31
N VAL A 54 -8.96 8.55 -0.73
CA VAL A 54 -8.74 9.41 -1.90
C VAL A 54 -8.62 10.87 -1.47
N ARG A 55 -9.55 11.34 -0.63
CA ARG A 55 -9.56 12.71 -0.13
C ARG A 55 -8.30 13.03 0.68
N ALA A 56 -7.92 12.13 1.60
CA ALA A 56 -6.75 12.34 2.44
C ALA A 56 -5.47 12.43 1.61
N MET A 57 -5.32 11.58 0.61
CA MET A 57 -4.16 11.61 -0.27
C MET A 57 -4.14 12.88 -1.11
N LYS A 58 -5.28 13.29 -1.63
CA LYS A 58 -5.38 14.51 -2.42
C LYS A 58 -4.98 15.75 -1.61
N GLU A 59 -5.39 15.82 -0.35
CA GLU A 59 -4.99 16.91 0.54
C GLU A 59 -3.46 16.99 0.68
N ALA A 60 -2.78 15.87 0.57
CA ALA A 60 -1.33 15.79 0.67
C ALA A 60 -0.64 15.89 -0.69
N GLY A 61 -1.40 16.18 -1.76
CA GLY A 61 -0.85 16.38 -3.09
C GLY A 61 -0.75 15.13 -3.96
N VAL A 62 -1.36 14.02 -3.54
CA VAL A 62 -1.28 12.74 -4.27
C VAL A 62 -2.68 12.32 -4.70
N ASP A 63 -2.91 12.22 -5.99
CA ASP A 63 -4.20 11.82 -6.54
C ASP A 63 -4.21 10.31 -6.82
N ILE A 64 -4.98 9.56 -6.02
CA ILE A 64 -5.17 8.13 -6.24
C ILE A 64 -6.56 7.81 -6.80
N SER A 65 -7.32 8.81 -7.25
CA SER A 65 -8.70 8.60 -7.70
C SER A 65 -8.82 7.67 -8.91
N ALA A 66 -7.76 7.53 -9.69
CA ALA A 66 -7.74 6.63 -10.85
C ALA A 66 -7.31 5.20 -10.49
N HIS A 67 -6.90 4.94 -9.26
CA HIS A 67 -6.53 3.61 -8.82
C HIS A 67 -7.75 2.68 -8.78
N ARG A 68 -7.50 1.38 -8.87
CA ARG A 68 -8.54 0.36 -8.79
C ARG A 68 -8.24 -0.60 -7.66
N SER A 69 -9.30 -1.08 -7.03
CA SER A 69 -9.19 -2.17 -6.06
C SER A 69 -8.93 -3.47 -6.83
N THR A 70 -7.82 -4.14 -6.52
CA THR A 70 -7.35 -5.31 -7.27
C THR A 70 -7.22 -6.49 -6.33
N ASN A 71 -7.66 -7.67 -6.80
CA ASN A 71 -7.46 -8.89 -6.05
C ASN A 71 -6.03 -9.39 -6.30
N VAL A 72 -5.38 -9.88 -5.25
CA VAL A 72 -3.99 -10.35 -5.35
C VAL A 72 -3.82 -11.46 -6.37
N SER A 73 -4.86 -12.27 -6.61
CA SER A 73 -4.81 -13.33 -7.61
C SER A 73 -4.61 -12.80 -9.04
N ASP A 74 -4.97 -11.54 -9.28
CA ASP A 74 -4.77 -10.92 -10.60
C ASP A 74 -3.29 -10.65 -10.89
N PHE A 75 -2.44 -10.73 -9.88
CA PHE A 75 -1.00 -10.52 -10.00
C PHE A 75 -0.21 -11.83 -9.95
N SER A 76 -0.85 -12.98 -10.19
CA SER A 76 -0.18 -14.27 -10.10
C SER A 76 0.99 -14.44 -11.07
N ASP A 77 0.99 -13.67 -12.17
CA ASP A 77 2.05 -13.73 -13.18
C ASP A 77 3.23 -12.79 -12.88
N ILE A 78 3.13 -12.01 -11.82
CA ILE A 78 4.17 -11.03 -11.47
C ILE A 78 5.06 -11.62 -10.38
N GLU A 79 6.37 -11.57 -10.61
CA GLU A 79 7.36 -11.95 -9.59
C GLU A 79 7.74 -10.70 -8.82
N PHE A 80 7.24 -10.60 -7.58
CA PHE A 80 7.58 -9.47 -6.70
C PHE A 80 8.90 -9.72 -6.01
N ASP A 81 9.66 -8.66 -5.80
CA ASP A 81 10.85 -8.71 -4.96
C ASP A 81 10.45 -8.67 -3.48
N TYR A 82 9.46 -7.85 -3.16
CA TYR A 82 8.95 -7.70 -1.80
C TYR A 82 7.44 -7.64 -1.78
N VAL A 83 6.86 -8.22 -0.73
CA VAL A 83 5.42 -8.11 -0.44
C VAL A 83 5.29 -7.57 0.98
N VAL A 84 4.68 -6.41 1.12
CA VAL A 84 4.47 -5.79 2.43
C VAL A 84 2.99 -5.91 2.79
N THR A 85 2.69 -6.71 3.81
CA THR A 85 1.33 -6.77 4.34
C THR A 85 1.13 -5.61 5.30
N VAL A 86 0.09 -4.82 5.08
CA VAL A 86 -0.15 -3.60 5.85
C VAL A 86 -1.28 -3.75 6.86
N CYS A 87 -1.88 -4.92 6.94
CA CYS A 87 -2.86 -5.27 7.98
C CYS A 87 -2.67 -6.71 8.42
N GLY A 88 -3.14 -7.02 9.66
CA GLY A 88 -2.97 -8.37 10.21
C GLY A 88 -3.70 -9.45 9.42
N HIS A 89 -4.90 -9.14 8.91
CA HIS A 89 -5.66 -10.10 8.11
C HIS A 89 -4.91 -10.51 6.85
N ALA A 90 -4.29 -9.54 6.15
CA ALA A 90 -3.51 -9.83 4.96
C ALA A 90 -2.26 -10.64 5.29
N ASP A 91 -1.64 -10.39 6.45
CA ASP A 91 -0.49 -11.15 6.90
C ASP A 91 -0.85 -12.60 7.17
N GLU A 92 -1.98 -12.84 7.86
CA GLU A 92 -2.47 -14.18 8.19
C GLU A 92 -2.92 -14.98 6.96
N HIS A 93 -3.43 -14.30 5.94
CA HIS A 93 -4.01 -14.91 4.74
C HIS A 93 -3.16 -14.66 3.51
N CYS A 94 -1.89 -14.31 3.70
CA CYS A 94 -0.99 -14.01 2.60
C CYS A 94 -0.78 -15.25 1.74
N PRO A 95 -1.02 -15.18 0.43
CA PRO A 95 -0.79 -16.32 -0.44
C PRO A 95 0.71 -16.60 -0.59
N ILE A 96 1.03 -17.78 -1.07
CA ILE A 96 2.39 -18.14 -1.42
C ILE A 96 2.70 -17.50 -2.77
N PHE A 97 3.75 -16.68 -2.82
CA PHE A 97 4.17 -16.03 -4.07
C PHE A 97 5.25 -16.85 -4.75
N SER A 98 5.18 -16.91 -6.09
CA SER A 98 6.21 -17.55 -6.88
C SER A 98 7.50 -16.71 -6.86
N GLY A 99 8.63 -17.37 -7.13
CA GLY A 99 9.92 -16.70 -7.13
C GLY A 99 10.46 -16.50 -5.73
N ASN A 100 11.23 -15.44 -5.54
CA ASN A 100 11.97 -15.19 -4.32
C ASN A 100 11.42 -13.99 -3.52
N ALA A 101 10.12 -13.76 -3.59
CA ALA A 101 9.52 -12.63 -2.88
C ALA A 101 9.76 -12.73 -1.38
N VAL A 102 10.22 -11.62 -0.80
CA VAL A 102 10.38 -11.51 0.65
C VAL A 102 9.12 -10.86 1.20
N VAL A 103 8.44 -11.54 2.12
CA VAL A 103 7.20 -11.04 2.72
C VAL A 103 7.52 -10.36 4.04
N ILE A 104 7.06 -9.12 4.17
CA ILE A 104 7.30 -8.28 5.35
C ILE A 104 5.95 -7.85 5.88
N HIS A 105 5.76 -7.91 7.19
CA HIS A 105 4.57 -7.34 7.81
C HIS A 105 4.89 -5.96 8.39
N LYS A 106 4.19 -4.94 7.92
CA LYS A 106 4.25 -3.59 8.47
C LYS A 106 2.83 -3.08 8.65
N GLY A 107 2.24 -3.39 9.79
CA GLY A 107 0.85 -3.05 10.06
C GLY A 107 0.63 -1.57 10.35
N PHE A 108 -0.55 -1.09 9.91
CA PHE A 108 -1.03 0.25 10.21
C PHE A 108 -2.46 0.14 10.73
N ASP A 109 -2.86 1.09 11.55
CA ASP A 109 -4.24 1.14 12.03
C ASP A 109 -5.21 1.27 10.86
N ASP A 110 -6.41 0.74 11.05
CA ASP A 110 -7.45 0.72 10.02
C ASP A 110 -8.35 1.96 10.13
N PRO A 111 -8.18 2.96 9.26
CA PRO A 111 -8.95 4.20 9.38
C PRO A 111 -10.47 4.00 9.35
N PRO A 112 -11.05 3.17 8.45
CA PRO A 112 -12.50 2.94 8.49
C PRO A 112 -12.99 2.41 9.82
N LYS A 113 -12.23 1.51 10.45
CA LYS A 113 -12.60 0.93 11.75
C LYS A 113 -12.52 2.00 12.84
N LEU A 114 -11.46 2.80 12.86
CA LEU A 114 -11.30 3.88 13.84
C LEU A 114 -12.37 4.95 13.66
N ALA A 115 -12.80 5.19 12.44
CA ALA A 115 -13.76 6.23 12.10
C ALA A 115 -15.22 5.76 12.24
N ALA A 116 -15.46 4.50 12.58
CA ALA A 116 -16.80 3.92 12.57
C ALA A 116 -17.78 4.67 13.47
N ASP A 117 -17.31 5.18 14.61
CA ASP A 117 -18.13 5.89 15.58
C ASP A 117 -18.07 7.41 15.43
N ALA A 118 -17.34 7.91 14.45
CA ALA A 118 -17.23 9.34 14.21
C ALA A 118 -18.55 9.89 13.67
N LYS A 119 -18.92 11.08 14.13
CA LYS A 119 -20.21 11.70 13.78
C LYS A 119 -20.16 12.59 12.55
N THR A 120 -18.98 13.07 12.21
CA THR A 120 -18.82 13.97 11.06
C THR A 120 -17.70 13.46 10.16
N ASP A 121 -17.71 13.88 8.91
CA ASP A 121 -16.65 13.55 7.97
C ASP A 121 -15.30 14.10 8.44
N GLU A 122 -15.29 15.28 9.06
CA GLU A 122 -14.05 15.87 9.55
C GLU A 122 -13.46 15.02 10.69
N GLU A 123 -14.29 14.50 11.57
CA GLU A 123 -13.83 13.58 12.61
C GLU A 123 -13.27 12.30 12.02
N LYS A 124 -13.89 11.77 10.97
CA LYS A 124 -13.40 10.60 10.25
C LYS A 124 -12.03 10.88 9.64
N MET A 125 -11.88 12.06 9.02
CA MET A 125 -10.65 12.41 8.33
C MET A 125 -9.44 12.51 9.26
N VAL A 126 -9.64 12.78 10.54
CA VAL A 126 -8.53 12.79 11.51
C VAL A 126 -7.78 11.46 11.46
N HIS A 127 -8.51 10.35 11.44
CA HIS A 127 -7.91 9.01 11.41
C HIS A 127 -7.22 8.72 10.07
N TYR A 128 -7.85 9.11 8.96
CA TYR A 128 -7.28 8.90 7.63
C TYR A 128 -6.00 9.70 7.44
N ARG A 129 -5.98 10.95 7.90
CA ARG A 129 -4.79 11.80 7.79
C ARG A 129 -3.63 11.26 8.61
N ARG A 130 -3.90 10.80 9.83
CA ARG A 130 -2.84 10.24 10.69
C ARG A 130 -2.22 9.00 10.05
N VAL A 131 -3.04 8.06 9.64
CA VAL A 131 -2.54 6.81 9.03
C VAL A 131 -1.85 7.11 7.70
N ARG A 132 -2.40 8.02 6.90
CA ARG A 132 -1.75 8.48 5.67
C ARG A 132 -0.31 8.96 5.95
N ASP A 133 -0.13 9.74 6.99
CA ASP A 133 1.17 10.31 7.31
C ASP A 133 2.13 9.26 7.88
N GLU A 134 1.61 8.29 8.63
CA GLU A 134 2.41 7.16 9.12
C GLU A 134 2.89 6.28 7.96
N ILE A 135 2.03 6.03 6.99
CA ILE A 135 2.39 5.26 5.80
C ILE A 135 3.45 6.02 4.98
N ARG A 136 3.29 7.34 4.84
CA ARG A 136 4.29 8.15 4.16
C ARG A 136 5.66 8.02 4.82
N ALA A 137 5.71 8.13 6.14
CA ALA A 137 6.96 8.02 6.88
C ALA A 137 7.64 6.67 6.62
N TYR A 138 6.87 5.60 6.57
CA TYR A 138 7.41 4.29 6.24
C TYR A 138 7.95 4.23 4.81
N VAL A 139 7.17 4.71 3.84
CA VAL A 139 7.57 4.70 2.43
C VAL A 139 8.85 5.50 2.22
N GLU A 140 9.01 6.60 2.97
CA GLU A 140 10.23 7.41 2.88
C GLU A 140 11.49 6.64 3.28
N THR A 141 11.36 5.56 4.06
CA THR A 141 12.50 4.71 4.43
C THR A 141 12.87 3.68 3.37
N LEU A 142 12.05 3.52 2.34
CA LEU A 142 12.27 2.53 1.31
C LEU A 142 13.22 3.06 0.23
N PRO A 143 14.03 2.22 -0.41
CA PRO A 143 14.14 0.78 -0.18
C PRO A 143 15.14 0.41 0.91
N GLU A 144 15.82 1.38 1.54
CA GLU A 144 16.91 1.13 2.47
C GLU A 144 16.49 0.30 3.69
N SER A 145 15.24 0.45 4.13
CA SER A 145 14.73 -0.32 5.29
C SER A 145 14.32 -1.74 4.94
N LEU A 146 14.30 -2.11 3.66
CA LEU A 146 13.96 -3.47 3.26
C LEU A 146 15.11 -4.42 3.60
N PRO A 147 14.78 -5.67 4.04
CA PRO A 147 15.83 -6.66 4.26
C PRO A 147 16.49 -7.06 2.94
N ASP A 148 17.69 -7.61 3.02
CA ASP A 148 18.38 -8.09 1.84
C ASP A 148 17.56 -9.18 1.15
N HIS A 149 17.60 -9.15 -0.17
CA HIS A 149 16.80 -10.06 -1.00
C HIS A 149 17.58 -11.31 -1.38
#